data_16f3971a17a5adf2af3bb53a85884239
#
_entry.id   16f3971a17a5adf2af3bb53a85884239
#
_cell.length_a   1.000
_cell.length_b   1.000
_cell.length_c   1.000
_cell.angle_alpha   90.00
_cell.angle_beta   90.00
_cell.angle_gamma   90.00
#
_symmetry.space_group_name_H-M   'P 1'
#
loop_
_entity.id
_entity.type
_entity.pdbx_description
1 polymer ?
#
loop_
_entity_poly.entity_id
_entity_poly.type
_entity_poly.pdbx_seq_one_letter_code
_entity_poly.pdbx_strand_id
1 'polypeptide(L)'
;MIRLGVIYGGISTEHDVSKMSARSIIENLNKENYEIHEIYINKYGKWFEIKNGEKEEVYNIIWLLKELDVVFPVLHGKDGEDGTIQGMLELFQIPYVGCGVLASANGMDKVYTKILFEKAKIPQTKYIYIRKRKSEYYMINENFDESELKIENITKKLKFPMFVKPSNSGSSVGVKKVINNEELKLAIEYAAQYDEKVLIEEGINGKEIECAILDDGEIKASTVGEIKSAEEFYSFDAKYNIPDSQTIIPAKIDKEKIEEIKNLQ
;
A
#
# COMPACT_ATOMS: atom_id res chain seq x y z
N MET A 1 -26.40 12.87 -14.64
CA MET A 1 -25.67 11.88 -13.80
C MET A 1 -24.22 11.89 -14.23
N ILE A 2 -23.31 11.70 -13.29
CA ILE A 2 -21.86 11.59 -13.57
C ILE A 2 -21.59 10.12 -13.97
N ARG A 3 -20.99 9.89 -15.13
CA ARG A 3 -20.56 8.56 -15.59
C ARG A 3 -19.27 8.19 -14.87
N LEU A 4 -19.39 7.32 -13.87
CA LEU A 4 -18.30 6.91 -12.98
C LEU A 4 -17.83 5.50 -13.32
N GLY A 5 -16.56 5.37 -13.73
CA GLY A 5 -15.91 4.07 -13.89
C GLY A 5 -15.29 3.58 -12.58
N VAL A 6 -15.72 2.43 -12.08
CA VAL A 6 -15.09 1.79 -10.91
C VAL A 6 -14.19 0.68 -11.41
N ILE A 7 -12.85 0.87 -11.33
CA ILE A 7 -11.85 -0.11 -11.79
C ILE A 7 -11.40 -0.97 -10.63
N TYR A 8 -11.50 -2.29 -10.75
CA TYR A 8 -11.16 -3.22 -9.67
C TYR A 8 -10.62 -4.57 -10.16
N GLY A 9 -10.07 -5.36 -9.23
CA GLY A 9 -9.42 -6.63 -9.51
C GLY A 9 -7.91 -6.48 -9.64
N GLY A 10 -7.36 -6.67 -10.84
CA GLY A 10 -5.92 -6.55 -11.13
C GLY A 10 -5.14 -7.84 -10.95
N ILE A 11 -3.84 -7.81 -11.30
CA ILE A 11 -2.92 -8.96 -11.22
C ILE A 11 -2.24 -9.11 -9.86
N SER A 12 -2.43 -8.12 -8.97
CA SER A 12 -1.87 -8.10 -7.62
C SER A 12 -2.35 -9.28 -6.76
N THR A 13 -1.57 -9.63 -5.75
CA THR A 13 -1.96 -10.57 -4.70
C THR A 13 -3.21 -10.11 -3.92
N GLU A 14 -3.54 -8.82 -3.99
CA GLU A 14 -4.68 -8.18 -3.36
C GLU A 14 -5.94 -8.12 -4.26
N HIS A 15 -5.96 -8.90 -5.35
CA HIS A 15 -7.07 -8.97 -6.31
C HIS A 15 -8.46 -9.13 -5.66
N ASP A 16 -8.56 -10.05 -4.72
CA ASP A 16 -9.86 -10.35 -4.10
C ASP A 16 -10.25 -9.26 -3.06
N VAL A 17 -9.28 -8.62 -2.44
CA VAL A 17 -9.50 -7.42 -1.60
C VAL A 17 -10.07 -6.27 -2.44
N SER A 18 -9.49 -6.02 -3.61
CA SER A 18 -9.97 -5.01 -4.56
C SER A 18 -11.44 -5.25 -4.96
N LYS A 19 -11.82 -6.49 -5.20
CA LYS A 19 -13.23 -6.84 -5.49
C LYS A 19 -14.17 -6.56 -4.33
N MET A 20 -13.74 -6.83 -3.10
CA MET A 20 -14.52 -6.55 -1.89
C MET A 20 -14.70 -5.04 -1.69
N SER A 21 -13.63 -4.27 -1.83
CA SER A 21 -13.65 -2.81 -1.73
C SER A 21 -14.54 -2.18 -2.79
N ALA A 22 -14.42 -2.61 -4.06
CA ALA A 22 -15.26 -2.12 -5.15
C ALA A 22 -16.74 -2.40 -4.90
N ARG A 23 -17.07 -3.60 -4.45
CA ARG A 23 -18.45 -3.95 -4.09
C ARG A 23 -19.01 -3.02 -3.01
N SER A 24 -18.26 -2.79 -1.92
CA SER A 24 -18.65 -1.88 -0.86
C SER A 24 -18.88 -0.45 -1.39
N ILE A 25 -18.00 0.05 -2.25
CA ILE A 25 -18.15 1.37 -2.87
C ILE A 25 -19.42 1.42 -3.73
N ILE A 26 -19.61 0.50 -4.65
CA ILE A 26 -20.74 0.45 -5.57
C ILE A 26 -22.09 0.37 -4.83
N GLU A 27 -22.15 -0.43 -3.76
CA GLU A 27 -23.36 -0.58 -2.94
C GLU A 27 -23.71 0.71 -2.17
N ASN A 28 -22.72 1.55 -1.80
CA ASN A 28 -22.90 2.77 -1.02
C ASN A 28 -22.94 4.06 -1.86
N LEU A 29 -22.66 4.01 -3.15
CA LEU A 29 -22.77 5.16 -4.04
C LEU A 29 -24.25 5.56 -4.23
N ASN A 30 -24.50 6.89 -4.25
CA ASN A 30 -25.84 7.41 -4.57
C ASN A 30 -26.12 7.26 -6.06
N LYS A 31 -26.97 6.30 -6.40
CA LYS A 31 -27.35 5.96 -7.78
C LYS A 31 -28.16 7.04 -8.50
N GLU A 32 -28.66 8.04 -7.78
CA GLU A 32 -29.29 9.22 -8.40
C GLU A 32 -28.28 10.19 -9.01
N ASN A 33 -27.05 10.20 -8.45
CA ASN A 33 -25.97 11.08 -8.88
C ASN A 33 -25.03 10.44 -9.90
N TYR A 34 -24.86 9.11 -9.84
CA TYR A 34 -23.85 8.37 -10.59
C TYR A 34 -24.47 7.31 -11.49
N GLU A 35 -24.05 7.30 -12.75
CA GLU A 35 -24.16 6.16 -13.66
C GLU A 35 -22.88 5.34 -13.51
N ILE A 36 -22.98 4.14 -12.93
CA ILE A 36 -21.81 3.34 -12.53
C ILE A 36 -21.47 2.37 -13.66
N HIS A 37 -20.23 2.45 -14.15
CA HIS A 37 -19.59 1.52 -15.06
C HIS A 37 -18.58 0.66 -14.29
N GLU A 38 -18.91 -0.61 -14.11
CA GLU A 38 -18.03 -1.55 -13.43
C GLU A 38 -16.97 -2.09 -14.40
N ILE A 39 -15.69 -1.82 -14.11
CA ILE A 39 -14.56 -2.20 -14.95
C ILE A 39 -13.68 -3.18 -14.17
N TYR A 40 -13.74 -4.43 -14.57
CA TYR A 40 -13.04 -5.51 -13.89
C TYR A 40 -11.78 -5.95 -14.63
N ILE A 41 -10.65 -6.06 -13.91
CA ILE A 41 -9.41 -6.62 -14.41
C ILE A 41 -9.20 -7.99 -13.77
N ASN A 42 -9.08 -9.04 -14.59
CA ASN A 42 -8.85 -10.39 -14.08
C ASN A 42 -7.38 -10.60 -13.65
N LYS A 43 -7.07 -11.76 -13.03
CA LYS A 43 -5.71 -12.12 -12.57
C LYS A 43 -4.68 -12.29 -13.70
N TYR A 44 -5.11 -12.27 -14.96
CA TYR A 44 -4.27 -12.33 -16.15
C TYR A 44 -4.10 -10.96 -16.84
N GLY A 45 -4.62 -9.87 -16.23
CA GLY A 45 -4.52 -8.52 -16.78
C GLY A 45 -5.52 -8.20 -17.90
N LYS A 46 -6.52 -9.07 -18.15
CA LYS A 46 -7.59 -8.80 -19.12
C LYS A 46 -8.66 -7.92 -18.50
N TRP A 47 -9.17 -6.98 -19.29
CA TRP A 47 -10.15 -5.99 -18.88
C TRP A 47 -11.55 -6.38 -19.36
N PHE A 48 -12.54 -6.19 -18.49
CA PHE A 48 -13.94 -6.48 -18.76
C PHE A 48 -14.82 -5.33 -18.26
N GLU A 49 -15.85 -4.99 -19.00
CA GLU A 49 -16.96 -4.20 -18.50
C GLU A 49 -18.05 -5.15 -18.01
N ILE A 50 -18.66 -4.84 -16.86
CA ILE A 50 -19.77 -5.64 -16.33
C ILE A 50 -21.09 -4.98 -16.74
N LYS A 51 -21.83 -5.63 -17.61
CA LYS A 51 -23.14 -5.17 -18.08
C LYS A 51 -24.23 -6.17 -17.70
N ASN A 52 -25.21 -5.71 -16.93
CA ASN A 52 -26.31 -6.58 -16.46
C ASN A 52 -25.83 -7.86 -15.75
N GLY A 53 -24.67 -7.78 -15.05
CA GLY A 53 -24.05 -8.91 -14.36
C GLY A 53 -23.20 -9.83 -15.25
N GLU A 54 -23.10 -9.58 -16.55
CA GLU A 54 -22.28 -10.33 -17.49
C GLU A 54 -20.96 -9.62 -17.76
N LYS A 55 -19.89 -10.39 -18.04
CA LYS A 55 -18.54 -9.87 -18.35
C LYS A 55 -18.35 -9.76 -19.84
N GLU A 56 -18.20 -8.54 -20.34
CA GLU A 56 -17.84 -8.25 -21.72
C GLU A 56 -16.37 -7.86 -21.80
N GLU A 57 -15.54 -8.60 -22.57
CA GLU A 57 -14.10 -8.31 -22.71
C GLU A 57 -13.90 -7.00 -23.47
N VAL A 58 -13.09 -6.09 -22.89
CA VAL A 58 -12.81 -4.77 -23.45
C VAL A 58 -11.46 -4.79 -24.15
N TYR A 59 -11.45 -4.67 -25.48
CA TYR A 59 -10.21 -4.66 -26.29
C TYR A 59 -9.55 -3.29 -26.39
N ASN A 60 -10.32 -2.22 -26.24
CA ASN A 60 -9.81 -0.85 -26.24
C ASN A 60 -10.27 -0.11 -24.98
N ILE A 61 -9.54 -0.34 -23.90
CA ILE A 61 -9.88 0.24 -22.60
C ILE A 61 -9.82 1.78 -22.60
N ILE A 62 -8.89 2.38 -23.32
CA ILE A 62 -8.74 3.84 -23.36
C ILE A 62 -9.99 4.49 -23.98
N TRP A 63 -10.56 3.85 -24.98
CA TRP A 63 -11.78 4.36 -25.61
C TRP A 63 -12.96 4.32 -24.63
N LEU A 64 -13.14 3.22 -23.91
CA LEU A 64 -14.15 3.12 -22.86
C LEU A 64 -13.95 4.17 -21.77
N LEU A 65 -12.72 4.32 -21.24
CA LEU A 65 -12.44 5.26 -20.16
C LEU A 65 -12.67 6.73 -20.58
N LYS A 66 -12.46 7.07 -21.84
CA LYS A 66 -12.73 8.43 -22.37
C LYS A 66 -14.21 8.78 -22.50
N GLU A 67 -15.09 7.80 -22.48
CA GLU A 67 -16.55 8.04 -22.44
C GLU A 67 -17.04 8.36 -21.02
N LEU A 68 -16.20 8.18 -19.99
CA LEU A 68 -16.54 8.41 -18.59
C LEU A 68 -16.16 9.83 -18.15
N ASP A 69 -16.89 10.36 -17.19
CA ASP A 69 -16.61 11.69 -16.64
C ASP A 69 -15.50 11.64 -15.58
N VAL A 70 -15.40 10.52 -14.85
CA VAL A 70 -14.36 10.26 -13.85
C VAL A 70 -14.19 8.76 -13.62
N VAL A 71 -13.00 8.36 -13.22
CA VAL A 71 -12.67 6.97 -12.88
C VAL A 71 -12.27 6.87 -11.41
N PHE A 72 -12.73 5.84 -10.73
CA PHE A 72 -12.32 5.49 -9.38
C PHE A 72 -11.52 4.18 -9.41
N PRO A 73 -10.18 4.24 -9.44
CA PRO A 73 -9.35 3.05 -9.30
C PRO A 73 -9.47 2.50 -7.87
N VAL A 74 -10.02 1.29 -7.75
CA VAL A 74 -10.15 0.54 -6.48
C VAL A 74 -9.22 -0.67 -6.51
N LEU A 75 -8.11 -0.53 -7.21
CA LEU A 75 -7.05 -1.52 -7.28
C LEU A 75 -6.19 -1.42 -6.02
N HIS A 76 -5.77 -2.56 -5.48
CA HIS A 76 -4.88 -2.62 -4.32
C HIS A 76 -3.50 -3.17 -4.69
N GLY A 77 -2.46 -2.65 -4.03
CA GLY A 77 -1.09 -3.07 -4.21
C GLY A 77 -0.49 -2.69 -5.57
N LYS A 78 0.29 -3.60 -6.11
CA LYS A 78 1.01 -3.40 -7.37
C LYS A 78 0.07 -3.06 -8.52
N ASP A 79 0.51 -2.14 -9.38
CA ASP A 79 -0.19 -1.56 -10.52
C ASP A 79 -1.40 -0.68 -10.15
N GLY A 80 -1.90 -0.75 -8.90
CA GLY A 80 -3.03 0.02 -8.42
C GLY A 80 -2.65 1.23 -7.56
N GLU A 81 -1.65 1.06 -6.69
CA GLU A 81 -1.26 2.06 -5.70
C GLU A 81 0.15 2.64 -5.94
N ASP A 82 0.89 2.14 -6.92
CA ASP A 82 2.29 2.44 -7.21
C ASP A 82 2.51 3.51 -8.29
N GLY A 83 1.46 4.18 -8.75
CA GLY A 83 1.51 5.20 -9.80
C GLY A 83 1.30 4.65 -11.21
N THR A 84 1.22 3.32 -11.40
CA THR A 84 1.12 2.71 -12.73
C THR A 84 -0.22 3.02 -13.39
N ILE A 85 -1.35 2.72 -12.72
CA ILE A 85 -2.68 3.05 -13.26
C ILE A 85 -2.88 4.55 -13.36
N GLN A 86 -2.38 5.33 -12.38
CA GLN A 86 -2.45 6.78 -12.38
C GLN A 86 -1.71 7.37 -13.59
N GLY A 87 -0.51 6.85 -13.89
CA GLY A 87 0.25 7.27 -15.06
C GLY A 87 -0.46 7.01 -16.39
N MET A 88 -1.17 5.88 -16.51
CA MET A 88 -2.00 5.61 -17.68
C MET A 88 -3.16 6.61 -17.77
N LEU A 89 -3.86 6.88 -16.68
CA LEU A 89 -4.99 7.79 -16.65
C LEU A 89 -4.56 9.23 -16.97
N GLU A 90 -3.45 9.71 -16.40
CA GLU A 90 -2.89 11.04 -16.70
C GLU A 90 -2.44 11.18 -18.15
N LEU A 91 -1.74 10.17 -18.68
CA LEU A 91 -1.27 10.18 -20.08
C LEU A 91 -2.45 10.34 -21.07
N PHE A 92 -3.58 9.75 -20.77
CA PHE A 92 -4.78 9.83 -21.60
C PHE A 92 -5.77 10.92 -21.18
N GLN A 93 -5.39 11.75 -20.18
CA GLN A 93 -6.20 12.86 -19.67
C GLN A 93 -7.59 12.40 -19.16
N ILE A 94 -7.62 11.29 -18.44
CA ILE A 94 -8.82 10.72 -17.83
C ILE A 94 -8.87 11.17 -16.37
N PRO A 95 -9.87 11.94 -15.94
CA PRO A 95 -10.03 12.33 -14.54
C PRO A 95 -10.20 11.09 -13.64
N TYR A 96 -9.55 11.10 -12.47
CA TYR A 96 -9.65 9.99 -11.53
C TYR A 96 -9.65 10.43 -10.08
N VAL A 97 -10.17 9.57 -9.21
CA VAL A 97 -10.16 9.73 -7.76
C VAL A 97 -8.91 9.06 -7.20
N GLY A 98 -8.17 9.75 -6.34
CA GLY A 98 -7.02 9.20 -5.64
C GLY A 98 -5.76 10.05 -5.78
N CYS A 99 -4.66 9.54 -5.25
CA CYS A 99 -3.36 10.22 -5.29
C CYS A 99 -2.79 10.25 -6.72
N GLY A 100 -2.05 11.31 -7.06
CA GLY A 100 -1.33 11.42 -8.33
C GLY A 100 -0.15 10.45 -8.43
N VAL A 101 0.47 10.37 -9.61
CA VAL A 101 1.56 9.42 -9.94
C VAL A 101 2.69 9.46 -8.93
N LEU A 102 3.23 10.65 -8.63
CA LEU A 102 4.38 10.79 -7.75
C LEU A 102 4.06 10.38 -6.30
N ALA A 103 2.90 10.80 -5.79
CA ALA A 103 2.47 10.47 -4.44
C ALA A 103 2.24 8.96 -4.30
N SER A 104 1.57 8.34 -5.27
CA SER A 104 1.35 6.88 -5.32
C SER A 104 2.66 6.10 -5.36
N ALA A 105 3.57 6.47 -6.25
CA ALA A 105 4.87 5.79 -6.39
C ALA A 105 5.72 5.90 -5.12
N ASN A 106 5.80 7.08 -4.52
CA ASN A 106 6.54 7.29 -3.27
C ASN A 106 5.87 6.60 -2.08
N GLY A 107 4.54 6.67 -1.97
CA GLY A 107 3.77 6.07 -0.88
C GLY A 107 3.84 4.54 -0.87
N MET A 108 3.90 3.93 -2.05
CA MET A 108 4.02 2.47 -2.17
C MET A 108 5.42 1.97 -1.82
N ASP A 109 6.47 2.73 -2.17
CA ASP A 109 7.85 2.36 -1.93
C ASP A 109 8.30 2.76 -0.52
N LYS A 110 8.36 1.79 0.39
CA LYS A 110 8.69 2.01 1.82
C LYS A 110 10.04 2.69 2.04
N VAL A 111 11.02 2.40 1.20
CA VAL A 111 12.36 3.02 1.31
C VAL A 111 12.27 4.51 0.98
N TYR A 112 11.64 4.87 -0.14
CA TYR A 112 11.49 6.28 -0.51
C TYR A 112 10.56 7.03 0.44
N THR A 113 9.47 6.40 0.91
CA THR A 113 8.63 6.99 1.96
C THR A 113 9.46 7.33 3.20
N LYS A 114 10.31 6.40 3.68
CA LYS A 114 11.16 6.64 4.85
C LYS A 114 12.19 7.77 4.63
N ILE A 115 12.78 7.87 3.45
CA ILE A 115 13.70 8.97 3.10
C ILE A 115 12.95 10.32 3.13
N LEU A 116 11.72 10.38 2.61
CA LEU A 116 10.90 11.58 2.65
C LEU A 116 10.51 11.94 4.08
N PHE A 117 10.12 10.96 4.91
CA PHE A 117 9.80 11.17 6.33
C PHE A 117 11.00 11.66 7.12
N GLU A 118 12.20 11.14 6.85
CA GLU A 118 13.44 11.63 7.47
C GLU A 118 13.70 13.10 7.11
N LYS A 119 13.54 13.46 5.84
CA LYS A 119 13.66 14.85 5.39
C LYS A 119 12.60 15.77 6.01
N ALA A 120 11.38 15.29 6.18
CA ALA A 120 10.28 15.99 6.83
C ALA A 120 10.39 15.97 8.37
N LYS A 121 11.39 15.28 8.95
CA LYS A 121 11.58 15.07 10.39
C LYS A 121 10.38 14.39 11.08
N ILE A 122 9.67 13.56 10.35
CA ILE A 122 8.61 12.72 10.91
C ILE A 122 9.27 11.56 11.69
N PRO A 123 8.89 11.34 12.96
CA PRO A 123 9.44 10.25 13.77
C PRO A 123 9.19 8.89 13.12
N GLN A 124 10.21 8.05 13.06
CA GLN A 124 10.11 6.70 12.48
C GLN A 124 11.09 5.74 13.14
N THR A 125 10.88 4.45 12.95
CA THR A 125 11.79 3.43 13.44
C THR A 125 13.12 3.48 12.70
N LYS A 126 14.21 3.08 13.36
CA LYS A 126 15.50 2.90 12.70
C LYS A 126 15.41 1.83 11.64
N TYR A 127 16.04 2.07 10.51
CA TYR A 127 16.00 1.17 9.38
C TYR A 127 17.32 1.12 8.63
N ILE A 128 17.45 0.06 7.85
CA ILE A 128 18.46 -0.14 6.81
C ILE A 128 17.72 -0.67 5.61
N TYR A 129 18.16 -0.33 4.41
CA TYR A 129 17.68 -1.04 3.25
C TYR A 129 18.84 -1.63 2.43
N ILE A 130 18.52 -2.71 1.75
CA ILE A 130 19.44 -3.44 0.89
C ILE A 130 18.86 -3.52 -0.51
N ARG A 131 19.74 -3.65 -1.48
CA ARG A 131 19.38 -3.91 -2.87
C ARG A 131 19.96 -5.24 -3.32
N LYS A 132 19.13 -6.07 -3.94
CA LYS A 132 19.54 -7.27 -4.65
C LYS A 132 19.90 -6.91 -6.08
N ARG A 133 21.08 -7.34 -6.54
CA ARG A 133 21.49 -7.28 -7.95
C ARG A 133 21.93 -8.66 -8.39
N LYS A 134 21.19 -9.29 -9.28
CA LYS A 134 21.37 -10.71 -9.64
C LYS A 134 21.29 -11.62 -8.41
N SER A 135 22.39 -12.23 -8.00
CA SER A 135 22.50 -13.10 -6.82
C SER A 135 23.15 -12.43 -5.62
N GLU A 136 23.56 -11.19 -5.73
CA GLU A 136 24.30 -10.46 -4.69
C GLU A 136 23.43 -9.43 -3.98
N TYR A 137 23.76 -9.14 -2.72
CA TYR A 137 23.05 -8.19 -1.88
C TYR A 137 23.99 -7.10 -1.40
N TYR A 138 23.52 -5.86 -1.51
CA TYR A 138 24.25 -4.66 -1.13
C TYR A 138 23.48 -3.86 -0.10
N MET A 139 24.17 -3.45 0.97
CA MET A 139 23.66 -2.44 1.89
C MET A 139 23.81 -1.08 1.24
N ILE A 140 22.80 -0.23 1.37
CA ILE A 140 22.81 1.14 0.87
C ILE A 140 22.86 2.08 2.07
N ASN A 141 23.77 3.04 2.04
CA ASN A 141 23.90 4.05 3.08
C ASN A 141 23.08 5.32 2.74
N GLU A 142 23.11 6.29 3.64
CA GLU A 142 22.42 7.59 3.50
C GLU A 142 22.87 8.43 2.30
N ASN A 143 24.08 8.18 1.80
CA ASN A 143 24.61 8.82 0.58
C ASN A 143 24.36 8.00 -0.70
N PHE A 144 23.59 6.92 -0.60
CA PHE A 144 23.35 5.95 -1.66
C PHE A 144 24.59 5.15 -2.12
N ASP A 145 25.66 5.14 -1.31
CA ASP A 145 26.82 4.28 -1.57
C ASP A 145 26.46 2.81 -1.27
N GLU A 146 26.95 1.92 -2.12
CA GLU A 146 26.76 0.48 -2.02
C GLU A 146 27.94 -0.16 -1.29
N SER A 147 27.64 -1.08 -0.38
CA SER A 147 28.61 -1.96 0.26
C SER A 147 28.09 -3.38 0.33
N GLU A 148 28.98 -4.38 0.30
CA GLU A 148 28.60 -5.78 0.41
C GLU A 148 27.79 -6.02 1.68
N LEU A 149 26.72 -6.80 1.57
CA LEU A 149 25.87 -7.18 2.70
C LEU A 149 26.65 -8.05 3.70
N LYS A 150 26.73 -7.56 4.94
CA LYS A 150 27.23 -8.34 6.09
C LYS A 150 26.20 -8.24 7.22
N ILE A 151 25.72 -9.37 7.69
CA ILE A 151 24.70 -9.45 8.76
C ILE A 151 25.15 -8.71 10.01
N GLU A 152 26.46 -8.80 10.34
CA GLU A 152 27.04 -8.11 11.50
C GLU A 152 26.94 -6.57 11.39
N ASN A 153 26.92 -6.03 10.17
CA ASN A 153 26.76 -4.60 9.95
C ASN A 153 25.32 -4.13 10.20
N ILE A 154 24.35 -5.01 9.95
CA ILE A 154 22.94 -4.76 10.27
C ILE A 154 22.77 -4.77 11.80
N THR A 155 23.22 -5.82 12.48
CA THR A 155 23.03 -5.98 13.93
C THR A 155 23.83 -5.03 14.79
N LYS A 156 24.85 -4.36 14.25
CA LYS A 156 25.49 -3.21 14.88
C LYS A 156 24.64 -1.95 14.91
N LYS A 157 23.74 -1.80 13.93
CA LYS A 157 22.91 -0.61 13.74
C LYS A 157 21.48 -0.79 14.26
N LEU A 158 20.91 -1.99 14.10
CA LEU A 158 19.55 -2.33 14.47
C LEU A 158 19.50 -3.41 15.55
N LYS A 159 18.47 -3.36 16.39
CA LYS A 159 18.22 -4.34 17.47
C LYS A 159 17.07 -5.27 17.10
N PHE A 160 17.16 -6.52 17.52
CA PHE A 160 16.05 -7.46 17.46
C PHE A 160 14.95 -7.11 18.48
N PRO A 161 13.67 -7.44 18.21
CA PRO A 161 13.19 -8.04 16.97
C PRO A 161 13.28 -7.04 15.81
N MET A 162 13.46 -7.56 14.58
CA MET A 162 13.44 -6.76 13.36
C MET A 162 12.31 -7.22 12.45
N PHE A 163 11.84 -6.32 11.59
CA PHE A 163 10.95 -6.66 10.48
C PHE A 163 11.69 -6.49 9.16
N VAL A 164 11.64 -7.55 8.34
CA VAL A 164 12.21 -7.57 7.00
C VAL A 164 11.06 -7.53 5.99
N LYS A 165 11.09 -6.57 5.08
CA LYS A 165 9.96 -6.26 4.18
C LYS A 165 10.45 -5.98 2.76
N PRO A 166 9.75 -6.44 1.70
CA PRO A 166 9.93 -5.87 0.36
C PRO A 166 9.58 -4.39 0.40
N SER A 167 10.31 -3.53 -0.32
CA SER A 167 10.03 -2.09 -0.34
C SER A 167 8.70 -1.79 -1.01
N ASN A 168 8.47 -2.36 -2.17
CA ASN A 168 7.33 -2.08 -3.04
C ASN A 168 6.32 -3.24 -3.03
N SER A 169 5.69 -3.48 -1.88
CA SER A 169 4.67 -4.53 -1.69
C SER A 169 3.67 -4.10 -0.62
N GLY A 170 2.41 -4.44 -0.79
CA GLY A 170 1.32 -4.14 0.14
C GLY A 170 0.95 -5.30 1.06
N SER A 171 -0.03 -5.06 1.94
CA SER A 171 -0.75 -6.05 2.75
C SER A 171 0.10 -7.09 3.45
N SER A 172 1.27 -6.69 3.96
CA SER A 172 2.22 -7.57 4.66
C SER A 172 2.75 -8.76 3.83
N VAL A 173 2.57 -8.76 2.51
CA VAL A 173 3.14 -9.77 1.62
C VAL A 173 4.67 -9.68 1.63
N GLY A 174 5.34 -10.81 1.86
CA GLY A 174 6.81 -10.86 1.92
C GLY A 174 7.42 -10.36 3.23
N VAL A 175 6.61 -9.97 4.23
CA VAL A 175 7.08 -9.47 5.53
C VAL A 175 7.39 -10.62 6.48
N LYS A 176 8.52 -10.51 7.21
CA LYS A 176 8.91 -11.44 8.28
C LYS A 176 9.41 -10.68 9.51
N LYS A 177 8.92 -11.09 10.69
CA LYS A 177 9.51 -10.74 11.97
C LYS A 177 10.66 -11.71 12.25
N VAL A 178 11.81 -11.20 12.71
CA VAL A 178 13.00 -12.00 12.97
C VAL A 178 13.60 -11.64 14.33
N ILE A 179 14.17 -12.63 15.01
CA ILE A 179 14.72 -12.49 16.37
C ILE A 179 16.20 -12.90 16.48
N ASN A 180 16.81 -13.37 15.40
CA ASN A 180 18.21 -13.77 15.35
C ASN A 180 18.80 -13.64 13.93
N ASN A 181 20.12 -13.81 13.81
CA ASN A 181 20.86 -13.65 12.55
C ASN A 181 20.48 -14.68 11.48
N GLU A 182 20.14 -15.90 11.87
CA GLU A 182 19.79 -16.96 10.91
C GLU A 182 18.45 -16.65 10.26
N GLU A 183 17.45 -16.28 11.07
CA GLU A 183 16.15 -15.83 10.58
C GLU A 183 16.28 -14.58 9.71
N LEU A 184 17.14 -13.62 10.11
CA LEU A 184 17.37 -12.40 9.36
C LEU A 184 17.84 -12.69 7.93
N LYS A 185 18.81 -13.59 7.79
CA LYS A 185 19.32 -14.00 6.47
C LYS A 185 18.23 -14.60 5.60
N LEU A 186 17.48 -15.57 6.14
CA LEU A 186 16.39 -16.22 5.42
C LEU A 186 15.26 -15.23 5.05
N ALA A 187 14.96 -14.28 5.94
CA ALA A 187 13.94 -13.28 5.69
C ALA A 187 14.35 -12.29 4.58
N ILE A 188 15.62 -11.92 4.49
CA ILE A 188 16.15 -11.11 3.39
C ILE A 188 15.98 -11.82 2.06
N GLU A 189 16.38 -13.08 2.00
CA GLU A 189 16.24 -13.90 0.79
C GLU A 189 14.77 -14.08 0.39
N TYR A 190 13.88 -14.21 1.37
CA TYR A 190 12.44 -14.32 1.16
C TYR A 190 11.83 -13.02 0.64
N ALA A 191 12.08 -11.90 1.31
CA ALA A 191 11.57 -10.59 0.89
C ALA A 191 12.07 -10.19 -0.50
N ALA A 192 13.32 -10.56 -0.84
CA ALA A 192 13.94 -10.31 -2.13
C ALA A 192 13.37 -11.14 -3.31
N GLN A 193 12.37 -11.99 -3.06
CA GLN A 193 11.58 -12.63 -4.11
C GLN A 193 10.45 -11.73 -4.62
N TYR A 194 10.05 -10.73 -3.82
CA TYR A 194 8.94 -9.82 -4.12
C TYR A 194 9.43 -8.47 -4.63
N ASP A 195 10.59 -7.98 -4.15
CA ASP A 195 11.20 -6.74 -4.61
C ASP A 195 12.73 -6.83 -4.47
N GLU A 196 13.46 -6.26 -5.41
CA GLU A 196 14.92 -6.13 -5.32
C GLU A 196 15.40 -5.20 -4.18
N LYS A 197 14.54 -4.29 -3.71
CA LYS A 197 14.78 -3.46 -2.52
C LYS A 197 14.11 -4.10 -1.30
N VAL A 198 14.90 -4.38 -0.28
CA VAL A 198 14.42 -4.95 0.98
C VAL A 198 14.72 -3.98 2.12
N LEU A 199 13.67 -3.62 2.84
CA LEU A 199 13.74 -2.80 4.05
C LEU A 199 13.87 -3.69 5.27
N ILE A 200 14.75 -3.31 6.20
CA ILE A 200 14.93 -3.94 7.51
C ILE A 200 14.77 -2.85 8.56
N GLU A 201 13.87 -3.02 9.50
CA GLU A 201 13.60 -2.04 10.54
C GLU A 201 13.47 -2.66 11.92
N GLU A 202 13.78 -1.89 12.97
CA GLU A 202 13.59 -2.32 14.36
C GLU A 202 12.10 -2.50 14.64
N GLY A 203 11.75 -3.57 15.35
CA GLY A 203 10.39 -3.79 15.82
C GLY A 203 10.07 -2.86 17.00
N ILE A 204 8.92 -2.21 16.94
CA ILE A 204 8.37 -1.41 18.04
C ILE A 204 7.23 -2.20 18.68
N ASN A 205 7.24 -2.26 20.01
CA ASN A 205 6.09 -2.75 20.75
C ASN A 205 5.22 -1.55 21.13
N GLY A 206 4.02 -1.48 20.54
CA GLY A 206 3.10 -0.36 20.72
C GLY A 206 1.73 -0.65 20.17
N LYS A 207 0.85 0.33 20.23
CA LYS A 207 -0.47 0.27 19.61
C LYS A 207 -0.34 0.57 18.11
N GLU A 208 -1.06 -0.17 17.28
CA GLU A 208 -1.24 0.16 15.88
C GLU A 208 -2.33 1.21 15.73
N ILE A 209 -1.95 2.38 15.23
CA ILE A 209 -2.80 3.55 15.10
C ILE A 209 -2.86 3.96 13.64
N GLU A 210 -4.07 4.24 13.15
CA GLU A 210 -4.30 4.67 11.77
C GLU A 210 -5.07 5.99 11.75
N CYS A 211 -4.72 6.85 10.79
CA CYS A 211 -5.42 8.08 10.49
C CYS A 211 -5.50 8.23 8.96
N ALA A 212 -6.71 8.33 8.43
CA ALA A 212 -6.91 8.54 7.02
C ALA A 212 -6.84 10.02 6.65
N ILE A 213 -6.32 10.30 5.46
CA ILE A 213 -6.21 11.64 4.90
C ILE A 213 -7.09 11.75 3.67
N LEU A 214 -7.86 12.83 3.60
CA LEU A 214 -8.60 13.23 2.44
C LEU A 214 -8.11 14.60 2.00
N ASP A 215 -7.78 14.74 0.71
CA ASP A 215 -7.51 16.01 0.05
C ASP A 215 -8.59 16.26 -1.00
N ASP A 216 -9.44 17.26 -0.75
CA ASP A 216 -10.47 17.76 -1.66
C ASP A 216 -10.26 19.24 -2.01
N GLY A 217 -8.98 19.69 -1.93
CA GLY A 217 -8.55 21.09 -1.98
C GLY A 217 -8.18 21.63 -0.60
N GLU A 218 -8.58 20.94 0.47
CA GLU A 218 -8.10 21.11 1.83
C GLU A 218 -7.73 19.75 2.40
N ILE A 219 -6.56 19.64 3.02
CA ILE A 219 -6.13 18.41 3.68
C ILE A 219 -6.94 18.20 4.97
N LYS A 220 -7.62 17.07 5.06
CA LYS A 220 -8.46 16.67 6.20
C LYS A 220 -8.02 15.37 6.78
N ALA A 221 -7.78 15.37 8.09
CA ALA A 221 -7.49 14.16 8.86
C ALA A 221 -8.77 13.54 9.41
N SER A 222 -8.88 12.25 9.33
CA SER A 222 -9.95 11.51 9.98
C SER A 222 -9.79 11.49 11.51
N THR A 223 -10.80 10.97 12.21
CA THR A 223 -10.61 10.48 13.57
C THR A 223 -9.57 9.34 13.57
N VAL A 224 -8.72 9.35 14.58
CA VAL A 224 -7.68 8.31 14.75
C VAL A 224 -8.31 7.01 15.21
N GLY A 225 -7.99 5.91 14.51
CA GLY A 225 -8.38 4.54 14.83
C GLY A 225 -7.25 3.74 15.47
N GLU A 226 -7.60 2.75 16.31
CA GLU A 226 -6.68 1.76 16.87
C GLU A 226 -7.01 0.40 16.28
N ILE A 227 -6.00 -0.30 15.74
CA ILE A 227 -6.12 -1.67 15.27
C ILE A 227 -5.61 -2.61 16.37
N LYS A 228 -6.44 -3.54 16.77
CA LYS A 228 -6.04 -4.68 17.60
C LYS A 228 -5.93 -5.91 16.72
N SER A 229 -4.71 -6.28 16.38
CA SER A 229 -4.46 -7.48 15.61
C SER A 229 -4.82 -8.74 16.40
N ALA A 230 -5.41 -9.73 15.73
CA ALA A 230 -5.60 -11.07 16.28
C ALA A 230 -4.30 -11.87 16.39
N GLU A 231 -3.25 -11.44 15.71
CA GLU A 231 -1.92 -12.07 15.70
C GLU A 231 -0.87 -11.12 16.32
N GLU A 232 0.34 -11.65 16.53
CA GLU A 232 1.48 -10.90 17.09
C GLU A 232 1.87 -9.67 16.27
N PHE A 233 1.60 -9.68 14.97
CA PHE A 233 1.64 -8.50 14.08
C PHE A 233 0.50 -8.56 13.07
N TYR A 234 0.13 -7.40 12.50
CA TYR A 234 -1.00 -7.27 11.59
C TYR A 234 -0.65 -7.83 10.21
N SER A 235 -0.65 -9.17 10.12
CA SER A 235 -0.35 -9.96 8.92
C SER A 235 -1.46 -9.84 7.86
N PHE A 236 -1.23 -10.39 6.66
CA PHE A 236 -2.28 -10.49 5.63
C PHE A 236 -3.50 -11.27 6.15
N ASP A 237 -3.27 -12.37 6.84
CA ASP A 237 -4.35 -13.19 7.39
C ASP A 237 -5.11 -12.44 8.50
N ALA A 238 -4.40 -11.73 9.39
CA ALA A 238 -5.03 -10.90 10.42
C ALA A 238 -5.85 -9.74 9.84
N LYS A 239 -5.50 -9.26 8.64
CA LYS A 239 -6.23 -8.18 7.95
C LYS A 239 -7.53 -8.65 7.30
N TYR A 240 -7.51 -9.82 6.68
CA TYR A 240 -8.59 -10.20 5.75
C TYR A 240 -9.24 -11.55 6.05
N ASN A 241 -8.57 -12.45 6.77
CA ASN A 241 -9.01 -13.83 6.94
C ASN A 241 -9.38 -14.18 8.39
N ILE A 242 -8.81 -13.49 9.38
CA ILE A 242 -9.04 -13.78 10.80
C ILE A 242 -10.05 -12.77 11.38
N PRO A 243 -11.24 -13.20 11.81
CA PRO A 243 -12.32 -12.31 12.24
C PRO A 243 -12.07 -11.61 13.58
N ASP A 244 -11.05 -12.02 14.36
CA ASP A 244 -10.80 -11.51 15.72
C ASP A 244 -10.02 -10.19 15.75
N SER A 245 -9.54 -9.68 14.62
CA SER A 245 -8.97 -8.34 14.54
C SER A 245 -10.05 -7.27 14.73
N GLN A 246 -9.80 -6.29 15.57
CA GLN A 246 -10.77 -5.25 15.93
C GLN A 246 -10.28 -3.86 15.54
N THR A 247 -11.17 -3.07 14.99
CA THR A 247 -10.96 -1.63 14.77
C THR A 247 -11.71 -0.85 15.83
N ILE A 248 -11.03 0.00 16.59
CA ILE A 248 -11.59 0.83 17.65
C ILE A 248 -11.52 2.29 17.21
N ILE A 249 -12.66 2.90 16.95
CA ILE A 249 -12.78 4.30 16.51
C ILE A 249 -13.71 5.04 17.50
N PRO A 250 -13.26 6.13 18.15
CA PRO A 250 -11.88 6.63 18.16
C PRO A 250 -10.93 5.73 18.95
N ALA A 251 -9.62 5.83 18.62
CA ALA A 251 -8.56 5.14 19.34
C ALA A 251 -8.56 5.50 20.84
N LYS A 252 -8.26 4.51 21.70
CA LYS A 252 -8.15 4.73 23.16
C LYS A 252 -6.72 5.16 23.52
N ILE A 253 -6.38 6.39 23.14
CA ILE A 253 -5.11 7.07 23.45
C ILE A 253 -5.40 8.50 23.94
N ASP A 254 -4.38 9.15 24.48
CA ASP A 254 -4.50 10.52 25.01
C ASP A 254 -4.84 11.51 23.89
N LYS A 255 -5.68 12.50 24.22
CA LYS A 255 -6.11 13.53 23.26
C LYS A 255 -4.95 14.29 22.64
N GLU A 256 -3.91 14.57 23.42
CA GLU A 256 -2.71 15.23 22.96
C GLU A 256 -2.02 14.42 21.84
N LYS A 257 -1.97 13.08 21.99
CA LYS A 257 -1.43 12.18 20.98
C LYS A 257 -2.29 12.11 19.72
N ILE A 258 -3.61 12.20 19.86
CA ILE A 258 -4.52 12.29 18.70
C ILE A 258 -4.20 13.54 17.87
N GLU A 259 -4.06 14.69 18.52
CA GLU A 259 -3.74 15.95 17.82
C GLU A 259 -2.32 15.92 17.24
N GLU A 260 -1.33 15.33 17.94
CA GLU A 260 0.02 15.13 17.41
C GLU A 260 -0.02 14.31 16.10
N ILE A 261 -0.74 13.19 16.08
CA ILE A 261 -0.88 12.33 14.90
C ILE A 261 -1.53 13.09 13.74
N LYS A 262 -2.61 13.81 14.00
CA LYS A 262 -3.28 14.63 12.97
C LYS A 262 -2.40 15.75 12.40
N ASN A 263 -1.45 16.24 13.18
CA ASN A 263 -0.54 17.31 12.76
C ASN A 263 0.73 16.81 12.03
N LEU A 264 0.94 15.50 11.93
CA LEU A 264 2.04 14.88 11.17
C LEU A 264 1.76 14.76 9.66
N GLN A 265 0.69 15.37 9.18
CA GLN A 265 0.18 15.23 7.82
C GLN A 265 0.70 16.28 6.86
#